data_bd1ca21eed5003906b302e09cbeee390
#
_entry.id   bd1ca21eed5003906b302e09cbeee390
#
_cell.length_a   1.000
_cell.length_b   1.000
_cell.length_c   1.000
_cell.angle_alpha   90.00
_cell.angle_beta   90.00
_cell.angle_gamma   90.00
#
_symmetry.space_group_name_H-M   'P 1'
#
loop_
_entity.id
_entity.type
_entity.pdbx_description
1 polymer ?
#
loop_
_entity_poly.entity_id
_entity_poly.type
_entity_poly.pdbx_seq_one_letter_code
_entity_poly.pdbx_strand_id
1 'polypeptide(L)'
;MTRIAFFGHDAADAAVRRRVKSFVGDGLEVTGFMMRRRDSDPDWENVDLGKTRDGAFLQRIAQVFKGARKAAAHREKLADADLIYARNLDMLACAFLAKRYAKLDTPVIYESLDVHRLLVRKDIVGRTVRFLERSLLKRSRALVVSSPGFIKNHFERYYAGQYKAYLVENRLSADADFGPRPCGDACSETVAPKKVILGWVGNLRCQRSFNLLCALADAFPHAVEVHLHGLPARTEIPVFEPEIDARQNVRYFGSYQSPEDLSGIYASLDVVWAGDFMEAGYNSVWLLPNRIYEGGYYATPSIAPAGTETAAWLQRHGCGFVVEEPLETELPKLIEKLVSDRSEITRYVNVLNALPEDIFVQPAGFMRDVVRTSLGGESAT
;
A
#
# COMPACT_ATOMS: atom_id res chain seq x y z
N MET A 1 -19.08 -1.45 22.11
CA MET A 1 -17.95 -1.69 21.20
C MET A 1 -18.50 -1.57 19.80
N THR A 2 -17.85 -0.81 18.90
CA THR A 2 -18.39 -0.61 17.54
C THR A 2 -18.06 -1.84 16.68
N ARG A 3 -19.07 -2.36 16.00
CA ARG A 3 -18.99 -3.56 15.16
C ARG A 3 -18.97 -3.20 13.68
N ILE A 4 -18.01 -3.76 12.96
CA ILE A 4 -17.75 -3.49 11.55
C ILE A 4 -18.01 -4.73 10.70
N ALA A 5 -18.88 -4.62 9.70
CA ALA A 5 -18.96 -5.59 8.61
C ALA A 5 -17.97 -5.19 7.52
N PHE A 6 -16.84 -5.90 7.42
CA PHE A 6 -15.76 -5.55 6.47
C PHE A 6 -15.88 -6.34 5.16
N PHE A 7 -16.23 -5.66 4.09
CA PHE A 7 -16.26 -6.20 2.73
C PHE A 7 -14.90 -6.08 2.07
N GLY A 8 -14.18 -7.20 1.95
CA GLY A 8 -12.83 -7.29 1.41
C GLY A 8 -12.74 -8.16 0.14
N HIS A 9 -11.83 -7.77 -0.75
CA HIS A 9 -11.66 -8.46 -2.05
C HIS A 9 -10.87 -9.77 -1.97
N ASP A 10 -10.08 -9.97 -0.91
CA ASP A 10 -9.32 -11.20 -0.65
C ASP A 10 -8.91 -11.27 0.83
N ALA A 11 -9.41 -12.29 1.55
CA ALA A 11 -9.07 -12.51 2.95
C ALA A 11 -7.58 -12.83 3.19
N ALA A 12 -6.87 -13.31 2.16
CA ALA A 12 -5.44 -13.60 2.23
C ALA A 12 -4.54 -12.40 1.92
N ASP A 13 -5.12 -11.27 1.45
CA ASP A 13 -4.36 -10.08 1.07
C ASP A 13 -3.74 -9.39 2.30
N ALA A 14 -2.45 -9.08 2.22
CA ALA A 14 -1.71 -8.50 3.34
C ALA A 14 -2.26 -7.13 3.78
N ALA A 15 -2.74 -6.31 2.83
CA ALA A 15 -3.31 -5.01 3.15
C ALA A 15 -4.71 -5.13 3.79
N VAL A 16 -5.49 -6.17 3.42
CA VAL A 16 -6.76 -6.51 4.08
C VAL A 16 -6.48 -6.93 5.52
N ARG A 17 -5.55 -7.88 5.73
CA ARG A 17 -5.15 -8.35 7.07
C ARG A 17 -4.65 -7.22 7.96
N ARG A 18 -3.80 -6.35 7.43
CA ARG A 18 -3.31 -5.15 8.15
C ARG A 18 -4.47 -4.26 8.60
N ARG A 19 -5.46 -4.02 7.73
CA ARG A 19 -6.61 -3.18 8.05
C ARG A 19 -7.49 -3.83 9.13
N VAL A 20 -7.72 -5.14 9.07
CA VAL A 20 -8.46 -5.86 10.13
C VAL A 20 -7.72 -5.76 11.46
N LYS A 21 -6.41 -6.04 11.48
CA LYS A 21 -5.58 -5.90 12.69
C LYS A 21 -5.67 -4.48 13.26
N SER A 22 -5.57 -3.45 12.42
CA SER A 22 -5.69 -2.05 12.85
C SER A 22 -7.06 -1.73 13.47
N PHE A 23 -8.16 -2.29 12.95
CA PHE A 23 -9.48 -2.14 13.59
C PHE A 23 -9.53 -2.84 14.95
N VAL A 24 -9.06 -4.08 15.02
CA VAL A 24 -9.08 -4.88 16.25
C VAL A 24 -8.19 -4.25 17.33
N GLY A 25 -6.99 -3.80 16.97
CA GLY A 25 -6.07 -3.08 17.86
C GLY A 25 -6.66 -1.79 18.41
N ASP A 26 -7.47 -1.09 17.62
CA ASP A 26 -8.21 0.10 18.05
C ASP A 26 -9.50 -0.22 18.84
N GLY A 27 -9.73 -1.49 19.19
CA GLY A 27 -10.87 -1.92 20.00
C GLY A 27 -12.20 -1.99 19.25
N LEU A 28 -12.17 -2.20 17.93
CA LEU A 28 -13.35 -2.41 17.10
C LEU A 28 -13.53 -3.91 16.81
N GLU A 29 -14.76 -4.38 16.79
CA GLU A 29 -15.08 -5.76 16.39
C GLU A 29 -15.25 -5.85 14.89
N VAL A 30 -14.65 -6.88 14.26
CA VAL A 30 -14.69 -7.06 12.80
C VAL A 30 -15.30 -8.40 12.45
N THR A 31 -16.37 -8.38 11.66
CA THR A 31 -16.87 -9.54 10.93
C THR A 31 -16.56 -9.35 9.45
N GLY A 32 -15.72 -10.22 8.88
CA GLY A 32 -15.36 -10.21 7.48
C GLY A 32 -16.50 -10.72 6.60
N PHE A 33 -16.71 -10.04 5.48
CA PHE A 33 -17.50 -10.49 4.32
C PHE A 33 -16.58 -10.43 3.11
N MET A 34 -15.76 -11.48 2.94
CA MET A 34 -14.62 -11.39 2.03
C MET A 34 -14.67 -12.44 0.93
N MET A 35 -14.19 -12.05 -0.24
CA MET A 35 -13.85 -12.98 -1.29
C MET A 35 -12.48 -13.61 -1.03
N ARG A 36 -12.08 -14.60 -1.83
CA ARG A 36 -10.77 -15.23 -1.76
C ARG A 36 -10.22 -15.53 -3.15
N ARG A 37 -8.93 -15.44 -3.33
CA ARG A 37 -8.20 -15.88 -4.52
C ARG A 37 -7.66 -17.29 -4.35
N ARG A 38 -7.18 -17.59 -3.14
CA ARG A 38 -6.67 -18.88 -2.67
C ARG A 38 -7.35 -19.27 -1.37
N ASP A 39 -7.24 -20.51 -1.00
CA ASP A 39 -7.76 -20.94 0.29
C ASP A 39 -6.93 -20.30 1.41
N SER A 40 -7.62 -19.71 2.36
CA SER A 40 -7.03 -19.03 3.52
C SER A 40 -7.96 -19.19 4.70
N ASP A 41 -7.36 -19.33 5.88
CA ASP A 41 -8.06 -19.35 7.15
C ASP A 41 -7.71 -18.05 7.89
N PRO A 42 -8.60 -17.04 7.84
CA PRO A 42 -8.36 -15.79 8.56
C PRO A 42 -8.54 -15.99 10.07
N ASP A 43 -7.74 -15.26 10.85
CA ASP A 43 -7.75 -15.25 12.33
C ASP A 43 -8.89 -14.38 12.92
N TRP A 44 -9.89 -14.03 12.12
CA TRP A 44 -11.12 -13.30 12.52
C TRP A 44 -12.36 -13.98 11.96
N GLU A 45 -13.52 -13.68 12.52
CA GLU A 45 -14.79 -14.17 12.00
C GLU A 45 -15.01 -13.70 10.57
N ASN A 46 -15.19 -14.64 9.62
CA ASN A 46 -15.32 -14.32 8.20
C ASN A 46 -16.38 -15.14 7.49
N VAL A 47 -17.24 -14.45 6.74
CA VAL A 47 -18.18 -15.03 5.77
C VAL A 47 -17.49 -15.05 4.41
N ASP A 48 -17.12 -16.24 3.93
CA ASP A 48 -16.55 -16.42 2.58
C ASP A 48 -17.58 -16.13 1.49
N LEU A 49 -17.37 -15.06 0.70
CA LEU A 49 -18.27 -14.65 -0.39
C LEU A 49 -18.00 -15.39 -1.70
N GLY A 50 -16.96 -16.21 -1.75
CA GLY A 50 -16.61 -17.04 -2.92
C GLY A 50 -15.27 -16.67 -3.53
N LYS A 51 -14.89 -17.50 -4.55
CA LYS A 51 -13.57 -17.40 -5.19
C LYS A 51 -13.58 -16.44 -6.37
N THR A 52 -12.55 -15.58 -6.44
CA THR A 52 -12.29 -14.69 -7.57
C THR A 52 -10.97 -15.06 -8.25
N ARG A 53 -10.81 -14.63 -9.52
CA ARG A 53 -9.55 -14.77 -10.27
C ARG A 53 -9.11 -13.41 -10.80
N ASP A 54 -7.81 -13.19 -10.83
CA ASP A 54 -7.25 -11.98 -11.40
C ASP A 54 -7.51 -11.90 -12.91
N GLY A 55 -7.76 -10.69 -13.42
CA GLY A 55 -7.98 -10.43 -14.85
C GLY A 55 -9.36 -10.83 -15.40
N ALA A 56 -10.18 -11.59 -14.69
CA ALA A 56 -11.48 -12.09 -15.17
C ALA A 56 -12.63 -11.12 -14.84
N PHE A 57 -12.72 -10.00 -15.55
CA PHE A 57 -13.68 -8.91 -15.27
C PHE A 57 -15.16 -9.37 -15.20
N LEU A 58 -15.63 -10.13 -16.18
CA LEU A 58 -17.02 -10.63 -16.20
C LEU A 58 -17.30 -11.60 -15.05
N GLN A 59 -16.33 -12.46 -14.72
CA GLN A 59 -16.44 -13.34 -13.56
C GLN A 59 -16.52 -12.51 -12.27
N ARG A 60 -15.74 -11.44 -12.16
CA ARG A 60 -15.74 -10.56 -10.99
C ARG A 60 -17.08 -9.86 -10.79
N ILE A 61 -17.73 -9.37 -11.86
CA ILE A 61 -19.09 -8.84 -11.80
C ILE A 61 -20.08 -9.90 -11.30
N ALA A 62 -20.07 -11.11 -11.87
CA ALA A 62 -20.96 -12.19 -11.43
C ALA A 62 -20.74 -12.56 -9.95
N GLN A 63 -19.48 -12.54 -9.49
CA GLN A 63 -19.13 -12.80 -8.08
C GLN A 63 -19.62 -11.69 -7.15
N VAL A 64 -19.63 -10.42 -7.57
CA VAL A 64 -20.22 -9.32 -6.78
C VAL A 64 -21.70 -9.61 -6.49
N PHE A 65 -22.49 -10.02 -7.48
CA PHE A 65 -23.91 -10.37 -7.28
C PHE A 65 -24.11 -11.62 -6.42
N LYS A 66 -23.30 -12.67 -6.64
CA LYS A 66 -23.36 -13.90 -5.84
C LYS A 66 -22.94 -13.63 -4.39
N GLY A 67 -21.84 -12.91 -4.21
CA GLY A 67 -21.32 -12.52 -2.90
C GLY A 67 -22.33 -11.66 -2.13
N ALA A 68 -22.99 -10.71 -2.79
CA ALA A 68 -24.02 -9.89 -2.18
C ALA A 68 -25.22 -10.70 -1.69
N ARG A 69 -25.68 -11.71 -2.48
CA ARG A 69 -26.75 -12.61 -2.02
C ARG A 69 -26.30 -13.48 -0.85
N LYS A 70 -25.06 -13.97 -0.90
CA LYS A 70 -24.48 -14.76 0.21
C LYS A 70 -24.33 -13.94 1.48
N ALA A 71 -23.83 -12.71 1.38
CA ALA A 71 -23.76 -11.79 2.52
C ALA A 71 -25.16 -11.50 3.10
N ALA A 72 -26.16 -11.25 2.24
CA ALA A 72 -27.53 -11.03 2.67
C ALA A 72 -28.17 -12.27 3.34
N ALA A 73 -27.77 -13.49 2.98
CA ALA A 73 -28.20 -14.71 3.67
C ALA A 73 -27.70 -14.78 5.12
N HIS A 74 -26.62 -14.08 5.45
CA HIS A 74 -26.13 -13.90 6.82
C HIS A 74 -26.63 -12.58 7.42
N ARG A 75 -27.94 -12.31 7.24
CA ARG A 75 -28.57 -11.06 7.63
C ARG A 75 -28.35 -10.66 9.09
N GLU A 76 -28.33 -11.63 9.99
CA GLU A 76 -28.12 -11.39 11.42
C GLU A 76 -26.76 -10.74 11.68
N LYS A 77 -25.68 -11.34 11.15
CA LYS A 77 -24.30 -10.80 11.27
C LYS A 77 -24.16 -9.42 10.61
N LEU A 78 -24.86 -9.20 9.48
CA LEU A 78 -24.81 -7.93 8.78
C LEU A 78 -25.64 -6.85 9.48
N ALA A 79 -26.75 -7.22 10.13
CA ALA A 79 -27.62 -6.34 10.90
C ALA A 79 -27.01 -5.94 12.26
N ASP A 80 -26.15 -6.79 12.81
CA ASP A 80 -25.46 -6.57 14.06
C ASP A 80 -24.32 -5.54 13.94
N ALA A 81 -23.90 -5.22 12.71
CA ALA A 81 -22.87 -4.24 12.45
C ALA A 81 -23.39 -2.81 12.52
N ASP A 82 -22.67 -1.95 13.25
CA ASP A 82 -22.93 -0.50 13.31
C ASP A 82 -22.51 0.21 12.02
N LEU A 83 -21.58 -0.40 11.27
CA LEU A 83 -20.98 0.15 10.06
C LEU A 83 -20.58 -0.94 9.09
N ILE A 84 -20.78 -0.70 7.80
CA ILE A 84 -20.18 -1.46 6.70
C ILE A 84 -18.94 -0.72 6.19
N TYR A 85 -17.80 -1.40 6.19
CA TYR A 85 -16.55 -0.88 5.62
C TYR A 85 -16.21 -1.67 4.35
N ALA A 86 -16.19 -1.01 3.20
CA ALA A 86 -16.04 -1.66 1.91
C ALA A 86 -14.76 -1.19 1.21
N ARG A 87 -13.85 -2.13 0.94
CA ARG A 87 -12.57 -1.88 0.27
C ARG A 87 -12.67 -2.14 -1.22
N ASN A 88 -12.33 -1.14 -2.02
CA ASN A 88 -12.40 -1.09 -3.48
C ASN A 88 -13.84 -1.07 -4.04
N LEU A 89 -13.97 -0.62 -5.28
CA LEU A 89 -15.28 -0.34 -5.91
C LEU A 89 -16.18 -1.58 -6.05
N ASP A 90 -15.59 -2.74 -6.33
CA ASP A 90 -16.33 -4.00 -6.48
C ASP A 90 -16.95 -4.46 -5.15
N MET A 91 -16.21 -4.35 -4.06
CA MET A 91 -16.70 -4.68 -2.73
C MET A 91 -17.67 -3.62 -2.20
N LEU A 92 -17.50 -2.35 -2.59
CA LEU A 92 -18.50 -1.30 -2.33
C LEU A 92 -19.83 -1.62 -3.01
N ALA A 93 -19.81 -2.03 -4.28
CA ALA A 93 -21.00 -2.46 -5.01
C ALA A 93 -21.64 -3.71 -4.36
N CYS A 94 -20.80 -4.68 -3.95
CA CYS A 94 -21.25 -5.87 -3.23
C CYS A 94 -21.94 -5.50 -1.91
N ALA A 95 -21.38 -4.62 -1.12
CA ALA A 95 -21.90 -4.16 0.16
C ALA A 95 -23.26 -3.45 0.01
N PHE A 96 -23.40 -2.53 -0.95
CA PHE A 96 -24.67 -1.87 -1.21
C PHE A 96 -25.76 -2.82 -1.71
N LEU A 97 -25.41 -3.81 -2.52
CA LEU A 97 -26.35 -4.86 -2.95
C LEU A 97 -26.75 -5.76 -1.78
N ALA A 98 -25.80 -6.20 -0.95
CA ALA A 98 -26.06 -7.02 0.23
C ALA A 98 -26.99 -6.29 1.21
N LYS A 99 -26.68 -5.04 1.54
CA LYS A 99 -27.52 -4.16 2.35
C LYS A 99 -28.95 -4.06 1.80
N ARG A 100 -29.11 -3.87 0.47
CA ARG A 100 -30.41 -3.80 -0.19
C ARG A 100 -31.18 -5.12 -0.09
N TYR A 101 -30.51 -6.26 -0.36
CA TYR A 101 -31.15 -7.59 -0.28
C TYR A 101 -31.53 -7.95 1.15
N ALA A 102 -30.73 -7.59 2.13
CA ALA A 102 -31.02 -7.77 3.56
C ALA A 102 -32.03 -6.75 4.13
N LYS A 103 -32.43 -5.73 3.36
CA LYS A 103 -33.30 -4.62 3.79
C LYS A 103 -32.78 -3.92 5.05
N LEU A 104 -31.48 -3.55 5.05
CA LEU A 104 -30.81 -2.86 6.13
C LEU A 104 -30.48 -1.42 5.74
N ASP A 105 -30.30 -0.55 6.73
CA ASP A 105 -29.93 0.86 6.52
C ASP A 105 -28.57 1.22 7.17
N THR A 106 -27.74 0.22 7.43
CA THR A 106 -26.40 0.37 8.02
C THR A 106 -25.55 1.33 7.18
N PRO A 107 -24.87 2.33 7.78
CA PRO A 107 -24.01 3.26 7.08
C PRO A 107 -22.82 2.53 6.40
N VAL A 108 -22.32 3.11 5.30
CA VAL A 108 -21.22 2.51 4.52
C VAL A 108 -20.08 3.50 4.42
N ILE A 109 -18.85 3.06 4.70
CA ILE A 109 -17.59 3.73 4.37
C ILE A 109 -16.97 3.05 3.13
N TYR A 110 -16.50 3.86 2.19
CA TYR A 110 -15.77 3.42 1.02
C TYR A 110 -14.27 3.60 1.24
N GLU A 111 -13.47 2.55 1.18
CA GLU A 111 -12.01 2.64 1.12
C GLU A 111 -11.52 2.36 -0.30
N SER A 112 -10.87 3.37 -0.90
CA SER A 112 -10.16 3.23 -2.18
C SER A 112 -8.67 3.10 -1.92
N LEU A 113 -8.17 1.86 -1.99
CA LEU A 113 -6.75 1.57 -1.81
C LEU A 113 -5.93 1.93 -3.04
N ASP A 114 -6.56 1.80 -4.22
CA ASP A 114 -6.03 2.16 -5.52
C ASP A 114 -7.15 2.66 -6.44
N VAL A 115 -6.78 3.32 -7.52
CA VAL A 115 -7.72 3.77 -8.57
C VAL A 115 -7.61 2.79 -9.74
N HIS A 116 -8.61 1.91 -9.86
CA HIS A 116 -8.60 0.88 -10.89
C HIS A 116 -8.53 1.47 -12.31
N ARG A 117 -7.72 0.85 -13.19
CA ARG A 117 -7.47 1.31 -14.58
C ARG A 117 -8.74 1.62 -15.40
N LEU A 118 -9.87 0.98 -15.12
CA LEU A 118 -11.14 1.28 -15.78
C LEU A 118 -11.68 2.68 -15.44
N LEU A 119 -11.38 3.20 -14.25
CA LEU A 119 -11.83 4.52 -13.80
C LEU A 119 -11.11 5.66 -14.53
N VAL A 120 -9.87 5.43 -14.99
CA VAL A 120 -9.08 6.44 -15.72
C VAL A 120 -9.29 6.43 -17.24
N ARG A 121 -10.02 5.43 -17.77
CA ARG A 121 -10.36 5.35 -19.21
C ARG A 121 -11.22 6.53 -19.63
N LYS A 122 -10.98 7.03 -20.85
CA LYS A 122 -11.72 8.17 -21.45
C LYS A 122 -12.97 7.75 -22.24
N ASP A 123 -13.13 6.46 -22.49
CA ASP A 123 -14.22 5.87 -23.27
C ASP A 123 -15.54 5.69 -22.47
N ILE A 124 -16.54 5.11 -23.15
CA ILE A 124 -17.85 4.82 -22.57
C ILE A 124 -17.76 3.92 -21.35
N VAL A 125 -16.85 2.90 -21.36
CA VAL A 125 -16.66 2.00 -20.23
C VAL A 125 -16.18 2.78 -19.01
N GLY A 126 -15.16 3.63 -19.16
CA GLY A 126 -14.68 4.47 -18.06
C GLY A 126 -15.75 5.42 -17.52
N ARG A 127 -16.57 6.02 -18.42
CA ARG A 127 -17.69 6.87 -17.99
C ARG A 127 -18.74 6.11 -17.19
N THR A 128 -19.08 4.91 -17.63
CA THR A 128 -20.06 4.05 -16.93
C THR A 128 -19.56 3.63 -15.55
N VAL A 129 -18.29 3.20 -15.44
CA VAL A 129 -17.72 2.80 -14.13
C VAL A 129 -17.61 4.00 -13.19
N ARG A 130 -17.21 5.18 -13.68
CA ARG A 130 -17.23 6.41 -12.88
C ARG A 130 -18.63 6.85 -12.46
N PHE A 131 -19.64 6.66 -13.31
CA PHE A 131 -21.03 6.93 -12.92
C PHE A 131 -21.49 6.01 -11.79
N LEU A 132 -21.13 4.71 -11.85
CA LEU A 132 -21.38 3.77 -10.77
C LEU A 132 -20.67 4.20 -9.49
N GLU A 133 -19.37 4.48 -9.56
CA GLU A 133 -18.58 4.94 -8.40
C GLU A 133 -19.18 6.20 -7.78
N ARG A 134 -19.50 7.21 -8.60
CA ARG A 134 -20.19 8.44 -8.14
C ARG A 134 -21.47 8.14 -7.41
N SER A 135 -22.30 7.25 -7.95
CA SER A 135 -23.61 6.89 -7.35
C SER A 135 -23.47 6.21 -5.99
N LEU A 136 -22.45 5.35 -5.84
CA LEU A 136 -22.17 4.66 -4.58
C LEU A 136 -21.47 5.59 -3.58
N LEU A 137 -20.51 6.38 -4.02
CA LEU A 137 -19.78 7.35 -3.21
C LEU A 137 -20.72 8.36 -2.55
N LYS A 138 -21.68 8.91 -3.30
CA LYS A 138 -22.71 9.84 -2.75
C LYS A 138 -23.56 9.25 -1.62
N ARG A 139 -23.70 7.93 -1.56
CA ARG A 139 -24.43 7.21 -0.53
C ARG A 139 -23.53 6.71 0.60
N SER A 140 -22.22 6.81 0.43
CA SER A 140 -21.26 6.47 1.47
C SER A 140 -21.14 7.61 2.47
N ARG A 141 -20.94 7.29 3.74
CA ARG A 141 -20.73 8.27 4.82
C ARG A 141 -19.39 8.98 4.67
N ALA A 142 -18.37 8.23 4.21
CA ALA A 142 -17.02 8.74 4.03
C ALA A 142 -16.29 7.96 2.94
N LEU A 143 -15.25 8.60 2.41
CA LEU A 143 -14.22 8.03 1.56
C LEU A 143 -12.94 7.92 2.38
N VAL A 144 -12.31 6.77 2.39
CA VAL A 144 -10.97 6.56 2.94
C VAL A 144 -10.01 6.32 1.77
N VAL A 145 -8.89 7.00 1.73
CA VAL A 145 -7.85 6.83 0.71
C VAL A 145 -6.48 6.69 1.35
N SER A 146 -5.57 5.96 0.68
CA SER A 146 -4.21 5.72 1.17
C SER A 146 -3.19 6.75 0.67
N SER A 147 -3.59 7.67 -0.21
CA SER A 147 -2.68 8.68 -0.76
C SER A 147 -3.43 9.96 -1.13
N PRO A 148 -2.82 11.15 -0.87
CA PRO A 148 -3.34 12.43 -1.37
C PRO A 148 -3.43 12.49 -2.90
N GLY A 149 -2.56 11.75 -3.59
CA GLY A 149 -2.55 11.67 -5.04
C GLY A 149 -3.88 11.11 -5.60
N PHE A 150 -4.54 10.19 -4.90
CA PHE A 150 -5.86 9.69 -5.32
C PHE A 150 -6.94 10.75 -5.17
N ILE A 151 -6.92 11.52 -4.08
CA ILE A 151 -7.86 12.64 -3.91
C ILE A 151 -7.68 13.63 -5.06
N LYS A 152 -6.47 14.16 -5.23
CA LYS A 152 -6.15 15.21 -6.19
C LYS A 152 -6.45 14.81 -7.64
N ASN A 153 -6.04 13.60 -8.05
CA ASN A 153 -6.03 13.21 -9.46
C ASN A 153 -7.28 12.44 -9.90
N HIS A 154 -8.05 11.85 -8.96
CA HIS A 154 -9.25 11.10 -9.28
C HIS A 154 -10.49 11.70 -8.62
N PHE A 155 -10.57 11.72 -7.29
CA PHE A 155 -11.81 12.08 -6.59
C PHE A 155 -12.18 13.55 -6.77
N GLU A 156 -11.26 14.49 -6.61
CA GLU A 156 -11.52 15.91 -6.87
C GLU A 156 -11.84 16.15 -8.34
N ARG A 157 -11.13 15.50 -9.24
CA ARG A 157 -11.34 15.67 -10.68
C ARG A 157 -12.75 15.27 -11.14
N TYR A 158 -13.30 14.21 -10.57
CA TYR A 158 -14.57 13.63 -11.06
C TYR A 158 -15.74 13.78 -10.08
N TYR A 159 -15.50 14.01 -8.81
CA TYR A 159 -16.52 13.96 -7.75
C TYR A 159 -16.38 15.09 -6.72
N ALA A 160 -15.75 16.21 -7.03
CA ALA A 160 -15.56 17.35 -6.13
C ALA A 160 -16.85 17.71 -5.37
N GLY A 161 -16.73 17.92 -4.06
CA GLY A 161 -17.84 18.29 -3.18
C GLY A 161 -18.90 17.21 -2.92
N GLN A 162 -18.65 15.95 -3.34
CA GLN A 162 -19.63 14.85 -3.22
C GLN A 162 -19.28 13.83 -2.14
N TYR A 163 -18.20 14.03 -1.38
CA TYR A 163 -17.70 13.10 -0.37
C TYR A 163 -17.01 13.83 0.77
N LYS A 164 -16.89 13.15 1.91
CA LYS A 164 -15.98 13.52 3.01
C LYS A 164 -14.83 12.53 3.00
N ALA A 165 -13.60 13.02 2.81
CA ALA A 165 -12.41 12.16 2.73
C ALA A 165 -11.65 12.09 4.04
N TYR A 166 -11.08 10.90 4.30
CA TYR A 166 -10.07 10.66 5.33
C TYR A 166 -8.84 10.04 4.67
N LEU A 167 -7.68 10.63 4.96
CA LEU A 167 -6.40 10.09 4.52
C LEU A 167 -5.93 9.07 5.56
N VAL A 168 -5.79 7.81 5.14
CA VAL A 168 -5.28 6.70 5.96
C VAL A 168 -4.12 6.08 5.20
N GLU A 169 -2.95 6.65 5.38
CA GLU A 169 -1.73 6.22 4.72
C GLU A 169 -1.31 4.81 5.15
N ASN A 170 -0.44 4.18 4.38
CA ASN A 170 0.01 2.80 4.63
C ASN A 170 1.14 2.73 5.68
N ARG A 171 0.99 3.45 6.79
CA ARG A 171 1.93 3.44 7.91
C ARG A 171 1.98 2.08 8.59
N LEU A 172 3.02 1.85 9.38
CA LEU A 172 3.09 0.72 10.32
C LEU A 172 1.95 0.86 11.34
N SER A 173 1.44 -0.26 11.85
CA SER A 173 0.37 -0.26 12.85
C SER A 173 0.99 -0.26 14.25
N ALA A 174 0.56 0.63 15.15
CA ALA A 174 1.12 0.75 16.50
C ALA A 174 0.94 -0.53 17.35
N ASP A 175 -0.02 -1.37 17.00
CA ASP A 175 -0.31 -2.66 17.67
C ASP A 175 0.54 -3.82 17.14
N ALA A 176 1.38 -3.59 16.13
CA ALA A 176 2.25 -4.61 15.58
C ALA A 176 3.64 -4.52 16.23
N ASP A 177 4.22 -5.66 16.58
CA ASP A 177 5.60 -5.73 17.06
C ASP A 177 6.56 -5.71 15.88
N PHE A 178 7.11 -4.53 15.61
CA PHE A 178 8.12 -4.32 14.56
C PHE A 178 9.50 -3.94 15.15
N GLY A 179 9.67 -4.09 16.47
CA GLY A 179 10.91 -3.77 17.16
C GLY A 179 11.21 -2.28 17.31
N PRO A 180 12.25 -1.93 18.05
CA PRO A 180 12.60 -0.53 18.31
C PRO A 180 13.15 0.16 17.06
N ARG A 181 12.91 1.46 16.99
CA ARG A 181 13.53 2.33 16.01
C ARG A 181 15.03 2.39 16.23
N PRO A 182 15.89 2.38 15.17
CA PRO A 182 17.33 2.51 15.35
C PRO A 182 17.71 3.76 16.12
N CYS A 183 18.57 3.64 17.12
CA CYS A 183 19.18 4.79 17.79
C CYS A 183 20.33 5.32 16.94
N GLY A 184 20.48 6.66 16.86
CA GLY A 184 21.38 7.35 15.95
C GLY A 184 22.89 7.12 16.09
N ASP A 185 23.36 6.26 17.01
CA ASP A 185 24.79 6.03 17.29
C ASP A 185 25.42 4.85 16.53
N ALA A 186 24.74 4.26 15.56
CA ALA A 186 25.24 3.10 14.81
C ALA A 186 26.05 3.49 13.56
N CYS A 187 26.89 4.52 13.62
CA CYS A 187 28.01 4.68 12.70
C CYS A 187 29.17 3.77 13.15
N SER A 188 29.07 2.48 12.87
CA SER A 188 30.21 1.58 12.94
C SER A 188 31.22 2.02 11.87
N GLU A 189 32.35 2.60 12.31
CA GLU A 189 33.53 2.84 11.48
C GLU A 189 34.10 1.51 11.00
N THR A 190 33.63 1.02 9.86
CA THR A 190 34.29 -0.08 9.16
C THR A 190 35.20 0.48 8.08
N VAL A 191 36.49 0.22 8.21
CA VAL A 191 37.63 0.74 7.42
C VAL A 191 37.72 0.20 5.97
N ALA A 192 36.75 -0.59 5.52
CA ALA A 192 36.74 -1.10 4.13
C ALA A 192 35.76 -0.27 3.26
N PRO A 193 36.03 -0.10 1.95
CA PRO A 193 35.07 0.53 1.04
C PRO A 193 33.79 -0.30 1.02
N LYS A 194 32.80 0.17 1.78
CA LYS A 194 31.52 -0.52 1.95
C LYS A 194 30.70 -0.30 0.69
N LYS A 195 30.25 -1.37 0.03
CA LYS A 195 29.31 -1.30 -1.09
C LYS A 195 28.05 -0.51 -0.67
N VAL A 196 27.44 0.18 -1.61
CA VAL A 196 26.08 0.71 -1.42
C VAL A 196 25.09 -0.42 -1.63
N ILE A 197 24.30 -0.73 -0.61
CA ILE A 197 23.27 -1.78 -0.65
C ILE A 197 21.92 -1.12 -0.93
N LEU A 198 21.40 -1.36 -2.13
CA LEU A 198 20.13 -0.83 -2.61
C LEU A 198 19.05 -1.91 -2.53
N GLY A 199 18.03 -1.70 -1.68
CA GLY A 199 16.93 -2.63 -1.51
C GLY A 199 15.73 -2.34 -2.42
N TRP A 200 15.04 -3.39 -2.87
CA TRP A 200 13.66 -3.30 -3.37
C TRP A 200 12.79 -4.27 -2.56
N VAL A 201 11.93 -3.71 -1.70
CA VAL A 201 11.15 -4.45 -0.70
C VAL A 201 9.67 -4.38 -1.06
N GLY A 202 8.95 -5.50 -1.01
CA GLY A 202 7.50 -5.60 -1.27
C GLY A 202 7.15 -6.44 -2.49
N ASN A 203 6.05 -6.10 -3.19
CA ASN A 203 5.68 -6.78 -4.41
C ASN A 203 6.63 -6.38 -5.56
N LEU A 204 7.39 -7.36 -6.08
CA LEU A 204 8.32 -7.17 -7.19
C LEU A 204 7.54 -7.33 -8.50
N ARG A 205 6.83 -6.27 -8.94
CA ARG A 205 5.87 -6.33 -10.03
C ARG A 205 6.14 -5.34 -11.18
N CYS A 206 7.22 -4.61 -11.12
CA CYS A 206 7.53 -3.57 -12.08
C CYS A 206 8.76 -3.92 -12.91
N GLN A 207 8.56 -4.30 -14.19
CA GLN A 207 9.65 -4.66 -15.10
C GLN A 207 10.66 -3.53 -15.27
N ARG A 208 10.22 -2.26 -15.41
CA ARG A 208 11.13 -1.11 -15.54
C ARG A 208 12.00 -0.94 -14.30
N SER A 209 11.41 -1.04 -13.09
CA SER A 209 12.19 -0.99 -11.85
C SER A 209 13.21 -2.12 -11.79
N PHE A 210 12.82 -3.33 -12.15
CA PHE A 210 13.74 -4.47 -12.19
C PHE A 210 14.91 -4.23 -13.15
N ASN A 211 14.62 -3.77 -14.37
CA ASN A 211 15.65 -3.45 -15.37
C ASN A 211 16.61 -2.35 -14.91
N LEU A 212 16.11 -1.29 -14.28
CA LEU A 212 16.94 -0.21 -13.73
C LEU A 212 17.88 -0.72 -12.64
N LEU A 213 17.39 -1.57 -11.74
CA LEU A 213 18.20 -2.15 -10.66
C LEU A 213 19.26 -3.13 -11.19
N CYS A 214 18.93 -3.97 -12.18
CA CYS A 214 19.87 -4.83 -12.85
C CYS A 214 20.96 -4.02 -13.60
N ALA A 215 20.56 -2.97 -14.31
CA ALA A 215 21.51 -2.10 -15.01
C ALA A 215 22.46 -1.37 -14.04
N LEU A 216 21.99 -0.98 -12.86
CA LEU A 216 22.86 -0.44 -11.80
C LEU A 216 23.86 -1.47 -11.30
N ALA A 217 23.42 -2.71 -11.08
CA ALA A 217 24.30 -3.80 -10.68
C ALA A 217 25.40 -4.05 -11.72
N ASP A 218 25.05 -4.02 -13.00
CA ASP A 218 25.99 -4.18 -14.11
C ASP A 218 26.99 -3.01 -14.21
N ALA A 219 26.50 -1.76 -14.00
CA ALA A 219 27.36 -0.56 -14.05
C ALA A 219 28.34 -0.46 -12.88
N PHE A 220 27.99 -1.01 -11.71
CA PHE A 220 28.79 -0.90 -10.47
C PHE A 220 29.04 -2.27 -9.81
N PRO A 221 29.67 -3.24 -10.49
CA PRO A 221 29.73 -4.64 -10.05
C PRO A 221 30.44 -4.86 -8.72
N HIS A 222 31.34 -3.95 -8.34
CA HIS A 222 32.12 -4.04 -7.10
C HIS A 222 31.68 -3.04 -6.01
N ALA A 223 30.90 -2.01 -6.38
CA ALA A 223 30.55 -0.90 -5.50
C ALA A 223 29.07 -0.89 -5.09
N VAL A 224 28.21 -1.61 -5.80
CA VAL A 224 26.76 -1.69 -5.52
C VAL A 224 26.36 -3.15 -5.35
N GLU A 225 25.45 -3.40 -4.41
CA GLU A 225 24.75 -4.66 -4.25
C GLU A 225 23.24 -4.38 -4.22
N VAL A 226 22.46 -5.17 -4.98
CA VAL A 226 20.99 -5.02 -5.06
C VAL A 226 20.33 -6.15 -4.27
N HIS A 227 19.52 -5.82 -3.28
CA HIS A 227 18.75 -6.75 -2.46
C HIS A 227 17.26 -6.71 -2.84
N LEU A 228 16.72 -7.86 -3.21
CA LEU A 228 15.33 -8.03 -3.61
C LEU A 228 14.59 -8.86 -2.55
N HIS A 229 13.61 -8.24 -1.87
CA HIS A 229 12.79 -8.88 -0.84
C HIS A 229 11.32 -8.84 -1.25
N GLY A 230 10.67 -10.00 -1.35
CA GLY A 230 9.25 -10.10 -1.67
C GLY A 230 8.92 -11.11 -2.76
N LEU A 231 7.68 -11.13 -3.22
CA LEU A 231 7.23 -12.06 -4.24
C LEU A 231 7.26 -11.41 -5.63
N PRO A 232 7.94 -12.03 -6.61
CA PRO A 232 7.93 -11.55 -7.98
C PRO A 232 6.61 -11.88 -8.68
N ALA A 233 6.03 -10.88 -9.34
CA ALA A 233 4.91 -11.07 -10.25
C ALA A 233 5.45 -11.57 -11.60
N ARG A 234 5.53 -12.88 -11.78
CA ARG A 234 6.14 -13.50 -12.97
C ARG A 234 5.41 -13.23 -14.28
N THR A 235 4.16 -12.79 -14.22
CA THR A 235 3.43 -12.28 -15.40
C THR A 235 3.97 -10.94 -15.88
N GLU A 236 4.50 -10.14 -14.97
CA GLU A 236 5.05 -8.80 -15.25
C GLU A 236 6.57 -8.83 -15.44
N ILE A 237 7.26 -9.76 -14.77
CA ILE A 237 8.72 -9.97 -14.86
C ILE A 237 8.97 -11.44 -15.22
N PRO A 238 8.81 -11.82 -16.48
CA PRO A 238 8.86 -13.23 -16.88
C PRO A 238 10.26 -13.85 -16.82
N VAL A 239 11.32 -13.06 -16.88
CA VAL A 239 12.73 -13.52 -16.87
C VAL A 239 13.41 -13.09 -15.56
N PHE A 240 12.77 -13.37 -14.41
CA PHE A 240 13.25 -12.88 -13.11
C PHE A 240 14.52 -13.63 -12.65
N GLU A 241 14.45 -14.97 -12.51
CA GLU A 241 15.56 -15.76 -11.97
C GLU A 241 16.80 -15.74 -12.87
N PRO A 242 16.71 -15.94 -14.19
CA PRO A 242 17.89 -15.90 -15.06
C PRO A 242 18.65 -14.57 -15.01
N GLU A 243 17.93 -13.45 -14.86
CA GLU A 243 18.55 -12.13 -14.75
C GLU A 243 19.29 -11.94 -13.42
N ILE A 244 18.79 -12.56 -12.33
CA ILE A 244 19.48 -12.54 -11.03
C ILE A 244 20.71 -13.45 -11.06
N ASP A 245 20.56 -14.67 -11.56
CA ASP A 245 21.63 -15.67 -11.60
C ASP A 245 22.82 -15.21 -12.46
N ALA A 246 22.59 -14.33 -13.43
CA ALA A 246 23.62 -13.72 -14.26
C ALA A 246 24.51 -12.69 -13.51
N ARG A 247 24.11 -12.26 -12.29
CA ARG A 247 24.75 -11.15 -11.57
C ARG A 247 25.15 -11.55 -10.15
N GLN A 248 26.45 -11.45 -9.82
CA GLN A 248 26.96 -11.80 -8.49
C GLN A 248 26.56 -10.78 -7.39
N ASN A 249 26.18 -9.57 -7.78
CA ASN A 249 25.83 -8.47 -6.88
C ASN A 249 24.32 -8.15 -6.88
N VAL A 250 23.48 -9.06 -7.37
CA VAL A 250 22.04 -9.04 -7.20
C VAL A 250 21.62 -10.24 -6.37
N ARG A 251 20.94 -10.02 -5.23
CA ARG A 251 20.53 -11.08 -4.34
C ARG A 251 19.01 -11.08 -4.16
N TYR A 252 18.41 -12.23 -4.31
CA TYR A 252 16.98 -12.44 -4.04
C TYR A 252 16.79 -13.24 -2.74
N PHE A 253 16.08 -12.67 -1.79
CA PHE A 253 15.85 -13.25 -0.45
C PHE A 253 14.48 -13.92 -0.31
N GLY A 254 13.63 -13.86 -1.33
CA GLY A 254 12.29 -14.47 -1.27
C GLY A 254 11.25 -13.61 -0.55
N SER A 255 10.15 -14.26 -0.19
CA SER A 255 9.07 -13.65 0.60
C SER A 255 9.52 -13.43 2.05
N TYR A 256 8.95 -12.44 2.69
CA TYR A 256 9.18 -12.10 4.09
C TYR A 256 7.85 -11.92 4.84
N GLN A 257 7.91 -11.97 6.15
CA GLN A 257 6.78 -11.69 7.04
C GLN A 257 6.87 -10.24 7.54
N SER A 258 5.74 -9.55 7.46
CA SER A 258 5.60 -8.19 7.97
C SER A 258 4.62 -8.18 9.15
N PRO A 259 5.04 -7.62 10.30
CA PRO A 259 6.21 -6.75 10.51
C PRO A 259 7.51 -7.47 10.91
N GLU A 260 7.49 -8.76 11.19
CA GLU A 260 8.51 -9.51 11.92
C GLU A 260 9.92 -9.42 11.31
N ASP A 261 10.02 -9.49 9.97
CA ASP A 261 11.32 -9.49 9.25
C ASP A 261 11.80 -8.07 8.89
N LEU A 262 10.96 -7.04 9.04
CA LEU A 262 11.25 -5.69 8.54
C LEU A 262 12.53 -5.10 9.14
N SER A 263 12.73 -5.26 10.45
CA SER A 263 13.92 -4.75 11.15
C SER A 263 15.21 -5.28 10.53
N GLY A 264 15.30 -6.60 10.32
CA GLY A 264 16.48 -7.25 9.71
C GLY A 264 16.69 -6.84 8.25
N ILE A 265 15.60 -6.73 7.49
CA ILE A 265 15.65 -6.32 6.08
C ILE A 265 16.22 -4.89 5.98
N TYR A 266 15.57 -3.92 6.61
CA TYR A 266 15.97 -2.51 6.48
C TYR A 266 17.32 -2.19 7.14
N ALA A 267 17.71 -2.89 8.22
CA ALA A 267 19.04 -2.78 8.81
C ALA A 267 20.17 -3.23 7.86
N SER A 268 19.87 -4.07 6.88
CA SER A 268 20.83 -4.53 5.88
C SER A 268 20.99 -3.59 4.68
N LEU A 269 20.17 -2.56 4.55
CA LEU A 269 20.10 -1.68 3.39
C LEU A 269 20.68 -0.29 3.70
N ASP A 270 21.32 0.31 2.74
CA ASP A 270 21.76 1.72 2.80
C ASP A 270 20.67 2.66 2.24
N VAL A 271 19.97 2.23 1.20
CA VAL A 271 18.88 2.96 0.54
C VAL A 271 17.83 1.98 0.01
N VAL A 272 16.58 2.45 -0.16
CA VAL A 272 15.51 1.63 -0.71
C VAL A 272 14.89 2.26 -1.96
N TRP A 273 14.72 1.47 -3.01
CA TRP A 273 14.03 1.88 -4.23
C TRP A 273 12.51 1.93 -4.01
N ALA A 274 11.92 3.10 -4.18
CA ALA A 274 10.48 3.34 -3.98
C ALA A 274 9.70 3.58 -5.29
N GLY A 275 10.35 3.47 -6.46
CA GLY A 275 9.69 3.62 -7.74
C GLY A 275 8.78 2.44 -8.11
N ASP A 276 7.70 2.73 -8.82
CA ASP A 276 6.77 1.78 -9.44
C ASP A 276 6.27 2.38 -10.75
N PHE A 277 6.29 1.62 -11.84
CA PHE A 277 5.84 2.05 -13.17
C PHE A 277 4.84 1.09 -13.80
N MET A 278 4.33 0.12 -13.05
CA MET A 278 3.39 -0.90 -13.54
C MET A 278 2.13 -0.25 -14.13
N GLU A 279 1.66 0.82 -13.49
CA GLU A 279 0.53 1.62 -13.96
C GLU A 279 0.97 3.08 -14.18
N ALA A 280 2.00 3.25 -15.04
CA ALA A 280 2.56 4.55 -15.36
C ALA A 280 1.50 5.53 -15.88
N GLY A 281 1.57 6.79 -15.42
CA GLY A 281 0.65 7.86 -15.79
C GLY A 281 -0.61 7.95 -14.91
N TYR A 282 -0.87 7.00 -14.01
CA TYR A 282 -1.95 7.10 -13.02
C TYR A 282 -1.56 6.44 -11.69
N ASN A 283 -1.98 5.26 -11.38
CA ASN A 283 -1.90 4.68 -10.03
C ASN A 283 -0.47 4.67 -9.45
N SER A 284 0.52 4.26 -10.24
CA SER A 284 1.93 4.24 -9.82
C SER A 284 2.51 5.63 -9.52
N VAL A 285 1.95 6.68 -10.14
CA VAL A 285 2.35 8.08 -9.89
C VAL A 285 1.67 8.65 -8.64
N TRP A 286 0.49 8.14 -8.29
CA TRP A 286 -0.36 8.70 -7.23
C TRP A 286 -0.23 7.98 -5.89
N LEU A 287 0.28 6.75 -5.86
CA LEU A 287 0.37 5.94 -4.63
C LEU A 287 1.51 6.37 -3.72
N LEU A 288 1.37 5.98 -2.43
CA LEU A 288 2.42 5.98 -1.43
C LEU A 288 2.71 4.54 -1.02
N PRO A 289 3.87 3.96 -1.38
CA PRO A 289 4.18 2.56 -1.10
C PRO A 289 4.57 2.37 0.37
N ASN A 290 4.28 1.20 0.93
CA ASN A 290 4.59 0.87 2.33
C ASN A 290 6.06 1.14 2.68
N ARG A 291 6.97 0.87 1.74
CA ARG A 291 8.43 0.92 1.96
C ARG A 291 8.96 2.31 2.34
N ILE A 292 8.24 3.41 2.05
CA ILE A 292 8.66 4.74 2.52
C ILE A 292 8.42 4.90 4.01
N TYR A 293 7.36 4.29 4.56
CA TYR A 293 7.05 4.29 5.98
C TYR A 293 7.91 3.28 6.73
N GLU A 294 7.99 2.05 6.19
CA GLU A 294 8.82 0.98 6.74
C GLU A 294 10.31 1.41 6.76
N GLY A 295 10.86 1.75 5.59
CA GLY A 295 12.25 2.23 5.49
C GLY A 295 12.50 3.49 6.32
N GLY A 296 11.57 4.45 6.30
CA GLY A 296 11.69 5.67 7.10
C GLY A 296 11.73 5.40 8.61
N TYR A 297 10.94 4.46 9.12
CA TYR A 297 10.96 4.03 10.51
C TYR A 297 12.33 3.46 10.91
N TYR A 298 12.91 2.62 10.05
CA TYR A 298 14.24 2.03 10.27
C TYR A 298 15.40 2.91 9.77
N ALA A 299 15.16 4.20 9.54
CA ALA A 299 16.16 5.18 9.11
C ALA A 299 16.85 4.81 7.76
N THR A 300 16.19 4.07 6.87
CA THR A 300 16.67 3.74 5.54
C THR A 300 16.06 4.69 4.52
N PRO A 301 16.83 5.65 3.94
CA PRO A 301 16.30 6.64 3.01
C PRO A 301 15.82 6.02 1.70
N SER A 302 14.70 6.52 1.20
CA SER A 302 14.11 6.07 -0.07
C SER A 302 14.63 6.87 -1.25
N ILE A 303 14.70 6.20 -2.42
CA ILE A 303 14.93 6.83 -3.73
C ILE A 303 13.61 6.74 -4.52
N ALA A 304 13.08 7.87 -4.97
CA ALA A 304 11.83 7.94 -5.73
C ALA A 304 12.00 8.71 -7.05
N PRO A 305 11.30 8.28 -8.13
CA PRO A 305 11.21 9.05 -9.37
C PRO A 305 10.50 10.39 -9.17
N ALA A 306 11.02 11.46 -9.73
CA ALA A 306 10.39 12.77 -9.73
C ALA A 306 8.98 12.73 -10.37
N GLY A 307 8.14 13.70 -10.02
CA GLY A 307 6.78 13.80 -10.52
C GLY A 307 5.80 12.77 -9.91
N THR A 308 6.21 11.96 -8.93
CA THR A 308 5.35 11.02 -8.21
C THR A 308 4.91 11.58 -6.85
N GLU A 309 3.79 11.09 -6.31
CA GLU A 309 3.36 11.43 -4.94
C GLU A 309 4.38 10.97 -3.90
N THR A 310 5.08 9.85 -4.18
CA THR A 310 6.18 9.35 -3.36
C THR A 310 7.32 10.37 -3.29
N ALA A 311 7.75 10.93 -4.42
CA ALA A 311 8.76 11.98 -4.45
C ALA A 311 8.30 13.24 -3.70
N ALA A 312 7.05 13.66 -3.90
CA ALA A 312 6.48 14.80 -3.19
C ALA A 312 6.44 14.57 -1.66
N TRP A 313 6.17 13.34 -1.22
CA TRP A 313 6.22 12.95 0.19
C TRP A 313 7.65 13.04 0.74
N LEU A 314 8.65 12.49 0.04
CA LEU A 314 10.05 12.56 0.43
C LEU A 314 10.55 14.02 0.50
N GLN A 315 10.18 14.85 -0.47
CA GLN A 315 10.53 16.28 -0.48
C GLN A 315 9.90 17.04 0.68
N ARG A 316 8.62 16.79 0.98
CA ARG A 316 7.90 17.43 2.10
C ARG A 316 8.56 17.15 3.44
N HIS A 317 9.08 15.94 3.65
CA HIS A 317 9.73 15.55 4.90
C HIS A 317 11.26 15.70 4.85
N GLY A 318 11.84 16.06 3.70
CA GLY A 318 13.29 16.22 3.51
C GLY A 318 14.08 14.93 3.77
N CYS A 319 13.53 13.74 3.50
CA CYS A 319 13.99 12.47 4.07
C CYS A 319 14.37 11.40 3.02
N GLY A 320 14.72 11.79 1.81
CA GLY A 320 15.12 10.82 0.76
C GLY A 320 15.55 11.50 -0.53
N PHE A 321 15.88 10.66 -1.50
CA PHE A 321 16.40 11.09 -2.80
C PHE A 321 15.27 11.14 -3.84
N VAL A 322 15.26 12.17 -4.65
CA VAL A 322 14.36 12.29 -5.81
C VAL A 322 15.22 12.32 -7.06
N VAL A 323 14.87 11.50 -8.04
CA VAL A 323 15.63 11.34 -9.29
C VAL A 323 14.75 11.74 -10.48
N GLU A 324 15.26 12.64 -11.30
CA GLU A 324 14.59 13.11 -12.51
C GLU A 324 14.66 12.08 -13.65
N GLU A 325 13.74 12.19 -14.62
CA GLU A 325 13.86 11.45 -15.88
C GLU A 325 14.93 12.08 -16.79
N PRO A 326 15.64 11.29 -17.60
CA PRO A 326 15.54 9.85 -17.77
C PRO A 326 16.28 9.07 -16.66
N LEU A 327 15.58 8.18 -15.98
CA LEU A 327 16.14 7.41 -14.84
C LEU A 327 17.34 6.54 -15.23
N GLU A 328 17.37 6.07 -16.46
CA GLU A 328 18.46 5.25 -17.03
C GLU A 328 19.83 5.96 -17.00
N THR A 329 19.82 7.29 -16.91
CA THR A 329 21.04 8.12 -16.81
C THR A 329 21.18 8.81 -15.46
N GLU A 330 20.10 9.30 -14.88
CA GLU A 330 20.16 10.10 -13.65
C GLU A 330 20.30 9.23 -12.38
N LEU A 331 19.71 8.03 -12.38
CA LEU A 331 19.85 7.12 -11.24
C LEU A 331 21.30 6.59 -11.10
N PRO A 332 22.02 6.17 -12.16
CA PRO A 332 23.45 5.85 -12.07
C PRO A 332 24.30 6.99 -11.54
N LYS A 333 24.07 8.25 -11.95
CA LYS A 333 24.81 9.41 -11.43
C LYS A 333 24.60 9.61 -9.92
N LEU A 334 23.36 9.45 -9.45
CA LEU A 334 23.08 9.48 -8.02
C LEU A 334 23.85 8.38 -7.29
N ILE A 335 23.79 7.14 -7.78
CA ILE A 335 24.47 6.00 -7.16
C ILE A 335 26.00 6.18 -7.16
N GLU A 336 26.59 6.67 -8.24
CA GLU A 336 28.02 6.99 -8.31
C GLU A 336 28.43 8.00 -7.21
N LYS A 337 27.60 9.04 -7.01
CA LYS A 337 27.80 10.01 -5.93
C LYS A 337 27.73 9.33 -4.56
N LEU A 338 26.73 8.45 -4.32
CA LEU A 338 26.59 7.76 -3.04
C LEU A 338 27.68 6.73 -2.75
N VAL A 339 28.27 6.14 -3.80
CA VAL A 339 29.44 5.25 -3.71
C VAL A 339 30.68 6.04 -3.34
N SER A 340 30.89 7.22 -3.95
CA SER A 340 32.06 8.06 -3.70
C SER A 340 31.99 8.81 -2.37
N ASP A 341 30.79 9.22 -1.97
CA ASP A 341 30.54 9.96 -0.73
C ASP A 341 29.21 9.55 -0.07
N ARG A 342 29.29 8.92 1.08
CA ARG A 342 28.13 8.44 1.85
C ARG A 342 27.52 9.52 2.74
N SER A 343 28.05 10.72 2.77
CA SER A 343 27.57 11.81 3.63
C SER A 343 26.10 12.14 3.41
N GLU A 344 25.62 12.06 2.17
CA GLU A 344 24.20 12.28 1.84
C GLU A 344 23.30 11.17 2.42
N ILE A 345 23.74 9.91 2.42
CA ILE A 345 23.01 8.80 3.07
C ILE A 345 22.93 9.09 4.57
N THR A 346 24.06 9.38 5.20
CA THR A 346 24.16 9.71 6.64
C THR A 346 23.28 10.90 6.99
N ARG A 347 23.27 11.93 6.15
CA ARG A 347 22.38 13.10 6.32
C ARG A 347 20.92 12.70 6.38
N TYR A 348 20.43 11.86 5.45
CA TYR A 348 19.04 11.43 5.45
C TYR A 348 18.71 10.45 6.58
N VAL A 349 19.65 9.58 6.97
CA VAL A 349 19.51 8.74 8.18
C VAL A 349 19.25 9.61 9.42
N ASN A 350 20.04 10.69 9.60
CA ASN A 350 19.88 11.62 10.71
C ASN A 350 18.53 12.36 10.66
N VAL A 351 18.11 12.79 9.46
CA VAL A 351 16.79 13.42 9.28
C VAL A 351 15.69 12.43 9.65
N LEU A 352 15.74 11.19 9.13
CA LEU A 352 14.75 10.16 9.42
C LEU A 352 14.66 9.87 10.91
N ASN A 353 15.78 9.75 11.61
CA ASN A 353 15.83 9.55 13.07
C ASN A 353 15.24 10.73 13.87
N ALA A 354 15.33 11.93 13.34
CA ALA A 354 14.80 13.14 13.99
C ALA A 354 13.30 13.36 13.72
N LEU A 355 12.72 12.74 12.69
CA LEU A 355 11.30 12.88 12.38
C LEU A 355 10.44 12.22 13.47
N PRO A 356 9.26 12.79 13.79
CA PRO A 356 8.30 12.18 14.71
C PRO A 356 7.88 10.78 14.26
N GLU A 357 7.67 9.89 15.21
CA GLU A 357 7.32 8.50 14.94
C GLU A 357 5.98 8.35 14.21
N ASP A 358 5.03 9.23 14.49
CA ASP A 358 3.70 9.25 13.88
C ASP A 358 3.71 9.54 12.36
N ILE A 359 4.84 9.98 11.80
CA ILE A 359 5.06 10.03 10.34
C ILE A 359 5.07 8.61 9.74
N PHE A 360 5.58 7.63 10.47
CA PHE A 360 5.81 6.26 10.00
C PHE A 360 4.84 5.25 10.60
N VAL A 361 4.40 5.50 11.82
CA VAL A 361 3.52 4.62 12.60
C VAL A 361 2.14 5.27 12.74
N GLN A 362 1.08 4.51 12.45
CA GLN A 362 -0.28 4.97 12.65
C GLN A 362 -0.57 5.01 14.16
N PRO A 363 -0.97 6.17 14.72
CA PRO A 363 -1.28 6.27 16.15
C PRO A 363 -2.36 5.28 16.59
N ALA A 364 -2.27 4.76 17.79
CA ALA A 364 -3.32 3.93 18.39
C ALA A 364 -4.64 4.72 18.48
N GLY A 365 -5.75 4.06 18.19
CA GLY A 365 -7.08 4.68 18.16
C GLY A 365 -7.42 5.43 16.88
N PHE A 366 -6.51 5.57 15.95
CA PHE A 366 -6.70 6.33 14.71
C PHE A 366 -7.89 5.82 13.88
N MET A 367 -8.00 4.51 13.65
CA MET A 367 -9.12 3.95 12.88
C MET A 367 -10.44 4.05 13.64
N ARG A 368 -10.42 3.93 14.96
CA ARG A 368 -11.60 4.17 15.81
C ARG A 368 -12.10 5.63 15.65
N ASP A 369 -11.19 6.60 15.58
CA ASP A 369 -11.54 8.00 15.39
C ASP A 369 -12.08 8.27 13.99
N VAL A 370 -11.51 7.67 12.95
CA VAL A 370 -12.03 7.73 11.57
C VAL A 370 -13.46 7.17 11.51
N VAL A 371 -13.70 6.03 12.12
CA VAL A 371 -15.02 5.38 12.16
C VAL A 371 -16.00 6.26 12.93
N ARG A 372 -15.66 6.70 14.16
CA ARG A 372 -16.50 7.53 15.02
C ARG A 372 -16.91 8.85 14.31
N THR A 373 -15.93 9.55 13.75
CA THR A 373 -16.17 10.83 13.06
C THR A 373 -17.00 10.64 11.77
N SER A 374 -16.86 9.49 11.11
CA SER A 374 -17.68 9.13 9.95
C SER A 374 -19.13 8.84 10.33
N LEU A 375 -19.40 8.34 11.53
CA LEU A 375 -20.73 8.09 12.04
C LEU A 375 -21.42 9.34 12.64
N GLY A 376 -20.74 10.48 12.70
CA GLY A 376 -21.27 11.74 13.21
C GLY A 376 -20.86 12.05 14.65
N GLY A 377 -19.91 11.31 15.22
CA GLY A 377 -19.27 11.65 16.50
C GLY A 377 -18.30 12.82 16.34
N GLU A 378 -18.07 13.57 17.42
CA GLU A 378 -17.05 14.62 17.45
C GLU A 378 -15.64 14.01 17.38
N SER A 379 -14.74 14.69 16.66
CA SER A 379 -13.32 14.33 16.65
C SER A 379 -12.76 14.48 18.06
N ALA A 380 -12.06 13.48 18.59
CA ALA A 380 -11.18 13.74 19.74
C ALA A 380 -10.03 14.60 19.22
N THR A 381 -9.99 15.84 19.67
CA THR A 381 -8.89 16.79 19.45
C THR A 381 -7.63 16.32 20.15
#